data_acd71b0cc9812fc21124721e723eedb4
#
_entry.id   acd71b0cc9812fc21124721e723eedb4
#
_cell.length_a   1.000
_cell.length_b   1.000
_cell.length_c   1.000
_cell.angle_alpha   90.00
_cell.angle_beta   90.00
_cell.angle_gamma   90.00
#
_symmetry.space_group_name_H-M   'P 1'
#
loop_
_entity.id
_entity.type
_entity.pdbx_description
1 polymer ?
#
loop_
_entity_poly.entity_id
_entity_poly.type
_entity_poly.pdbx_seq_one_letter_code
_entity_poly.pdbx_strand_id
1 'polypeptide(L)'
;MAVKLKPVVLLILAAVLVAGCATRPPAKPPKKTAKASVVPPARLPRNSSGRAVIVAPRTSESSYRSIRSGSSVASPYRASRITGDYAGYPALQQFIDQMVSRHGFSREYLNGVFSQAKRKQWTLDYLGKESSAGGQPRPGAWSRYRAKFLTEKHISSGVAFWRRYASELNRASTLYGVPPEYILGIMGVETIYGANVGNHRVIDALTTLSFDYPRRGEYFQTELEKFLLMTRDERVDPSYPVGSYAGAMGLGQFMPSSFLQWAVDFDHDGHRDLWNPVDALGSIAHYFAAHGWRPDEPVVTAARGSAVARNLESGFDTRYSLAALTSYGIQPIASLGSDATVRLLRLSADSGDEYWLGHQNFYVITRYNHSTHYAMAVHQLAQAIKRRYFESVALLQ
;
A
#
# COMPACT_ATOMS: atom_id res chain seq x y z
N MET A 1 26.91 18.48 -28.37
CA MET A 1 25.59 17.86 -28.45
C MET A 1 25.31 17.18 -27.12
N ALA A 2 24.55 17.80 -26.23
CA ALA A 2 24.26 17.28 -24.91
C ALA A 2 22.94 16.51 -24.99
N VAL A 3 22.99 15.20 -24.80
CA VAL A 3 21.80 14.32 -24.74
C VAL A 3 21.14 14.55 -23.38
N LYS A 4 19.98 15.20 -23.39
CA LYS A 4 19.11 15.33 -22.22
C LYS A 4 18.50 13.95 -21.91
N LEU A 5 19.00 13.25 -20.92
CA LEU A 5 18.30 12.10 -20.31
C LEU A 5 17.01 12.63 -19.63
N LYS A 6 15.88 12.22 -20.16
CA LYS A 6 14.59 12.39 -19.49
C LYS A 6 14.55 11.46 -18.26
N PRO A 7 14.10 11.92 -17.09
CA PRO A 7 13.92 11.02 -15.95
C PRO A 7 12.81 10.03 -16.28
N VAL A 8 13.16 8.75 -16.29
CA VAL A 8 12.19 7.64 -16.36
C VAL A 8 11.49 7.60 -15.01
N VAL A 9 10.28 8.13 -14.96
CA VAL A 9 9.37 8.01 -13.81
C VAL A 9 8.92 6.56 -13.76
N LEU A 10 9.57 5.75 -12.92
CA LEU A 10 9.22 4.35 -12.67
C LEU A 10 8.06 4.34 -11.66
N LEU A 11 6.84 4.51 -12.14
CA LEU A 11 5.62 4.29 -11.35
C LEU A 11 5.37 2.78 -11.31
N ILE A 12 5.48 2.20 -10.11
CA ILE A 12 5.15 0.80 -9.88
C ILE A 12 3.65 0.71 -9.69
N LEU A 13 2.99 0.11 -10.67
CA LEU A 13 1.59 -0.25 -10.55
C LEU A 13 1.48 -1.60 -9.86
N ALA A 14 0.71 -1.63 -8.79
CA ALA A 14 0.15 -2.87 -8.28
C ALA A 14 -0.77 -3.45 -9.36
N ALA A 15 -0.26 -4.37 -10.19
CA ALA A 15 -1.08 -5.13 -11.10
C ALA A 15 -1.93 -6.11 -10.29
N VAL A 16 -3.12 -5.68 -9.87
CA VAL A 16 -4.13 -6.59 -9.32
C VAL A 16 -4.73 -7.37 -10.49
N LEU A 17 -4.05 -8.45 -10.88
CA LEU A 17 -4.64 -9.48 -11.71
C LEU A 17 -5.60 -10.30 -10.83
N VAL A 18 -6.86 -9.91 -10.81
CA VAL A 18 -7.93 -10.79 -10.31
C VAL A 18 -8.28 -11.76 -11.43
N ALA A 19 -7.73 -12.98 -11.35
CA ALA A 19 -8.30 -14.11 -12.05
C ALA A 19 -9.73 -14.32 -11.55
N GLY A 20 -10.70 -14.39 -12.47
CA GLY A 20 -12.10 -14.57 -12.14
C GLY A 20 -12.34 -15.82 -11.32
N CYS A 21 -12.79 -15.67 -10.09
CA CYS A 21 -13.32 -16.76 -9.28
C CYS A 21 -14.81 -16.92 -9.56
N ALA A 22 -15.16 -18.10 -10.06
CA ALA A 22 -16.53 -18.59 -10.11
C ALA A 22 -17.15 -18.60 -8.70
N THR A 23 -18.35 -18.09 -8.61
CA THR A 23 -19.15 -17.94 -7.38
C THR A 23 -19.49 -19.29 -6.76
N ARG A 24 -19.08 -19.53 -5.53
CA ARG A 24 -19.65 -20.54 -4.62
C ARG A 24 -20.55 -19.84 -3.60
N PRO A 25 -21.76 -20.37 -3.28
CA PRO A 25 -22.66 -19.73 -2.35
C PRO A 25 -22.14 -19.73 -0.90
N PRO A 26 -22.54 -18.77 -0.05
CA PRO A 26 -21.96 -18.57 1.27
C PRO A 26 -22.45 -19.64 2.27
N ALA A 27 -21.51 -20.14 3.08
CA ALA A 27 -21.79 -20.98 4.23
C ALA A 27 -22.32 -20.15 5.40
N LYS A 28 -23.30 -20.71 6.16
CA LYS A 28 -23.95 -20.09 7.31
C LYS A 28 -22.96 -19.73 8.42
N PRO A 29 -23.18 -18.61 9.14
CA PRO A 29 -22.30 -18.18 10.23
C PRO A 29 -22.48 -19.03 11.49
N PRO A 30 -21.41 -19.29 12.27
CA PRO A 30 -21.50 -19.94 13.57
C PRO A 30 -22.04 -18.98 14.65
N LYS A 31 -22.75 -19.58 15.62
CA LYS A 31 -23.42 -18.92 16.75
C LYS A 31 -22.42 -18.22 17.68
N LYS A 32 -22.85 -17.05 18.18
CA LYS A 32 -22.18 -16.23 19.19
C LYS A 32 -21.92 -16.99 20.49
N THR A 33 -20.71 -16.92 21.01
CA THR A 33 -20.42 -17.16 22.42
C THR A 33 -19.41 -16.15 22.96
N ALA A 34 -19.75 -15.60 24.13
CA ALA A 34 -18.98 -14.97 25.18
C ALA A 34 -18.26 -13.64 24.92
N LYS A 35 -18.71 -12.65 25.71
CA LYS A 35 -18.13 -11.34 25.97
C LYS A 35 -16.74 -11.48 26.63
N ALA A 36 -15.71 -10.87 26.04
CA ALA A 36 -14.46 -10.57 26.73
C ALA A 36 -14.53 -9.12 27.27
N SER A 37 -14.25 -8.96 28.54
CA SER A 37 -14.24 -7.69 29.27
C SER A 37 -13.05 -6.83 28.83
N VAL A 38 -13.35 -5.57 28.52
CA VAL A 38 -12.37 -4.52 28.20
C VAL A 38 -11.72 -4.05 29.50
N VAL A 39 -10.39 -4.19 29.61
CA VAL A 39 -9.57 -3.56 30.64
C VAL A 39 -9.12 -2.18 30.12
N PRO A 40 -9.31 -1.07 30.86
CA PRO A 40 -8.88 0.25 30.42
C PRO A 40 -7.36 0.42 30.50
N PRO A 41 -6.72 1.20 29.61
CA PRO A 41 -5.29 1.37 29.60
C PRO A 41 -4.79 2.23 30.78
N ALA A 42 -3.67 1.79 31.37
CA ALA A 42 -2.99 2.45 32.47
C ALA A 42 -2.40 3.80 32.01
N ARG A 43 -2.56 4.84 32.85
CA ARG A 43 -1.96 6.16 32.67
C ARG A 43 -0.44 6.08 32.88
N LEU A 44 0.32 6.57 31.90
CA LEU A 44 1.77 6.77 32.00
C LEU A 44 2.08 8.16 32.62
N PRO A 45 3.16 8.27 33.42
CA PRO A 45 3.52 9.52 34.10
C PRO A 45 4.18 10.52 33.15
N ARG A 46 3.87 11.81 33.34
CA ARG A 46 4.51 12.95 32.69
C ARG A 46 5.87 13.25 33.35
N ASN A 47 6.88 13.49 32.51
CA ASN A 47 8.08 14.18 32.95
C ASN A 47 8.40 15.38 32.04
N SER A 48 8.72 16.47 32.69
CA SER A 48 9.01 17.79 32.16
C SER A 48 10.48 17.95 31.77
N SER A 49 10.70 18.82 30.79
CA SER A 49 11.89 19.63 30.50
C SER A 49 13.09 18.98 29.79
N GLY A 50 13.48 19.67 28.67
CA GLY A 50 14.79 19.54 28.07
C GLY A 50 14.80 19.82 26.55
N ARG A 51 14.77 21.09 26.17
CA ARG A 51 14.80 21.54 24.77
C ARG A 51 16.22 21.51 24.24
N ALA A 52 16.51 20.71 23.21
CA ALA A 52 17.66 20.87 22.34
C ALA A 52 17.16 21.22 20.93
N VAL A 53 17.47 22.44 20.50
CA VAL A 53 17.18 22.91 19.14
C VAL A 53 18.30 22.45 18.23
N ILE A 54 18.02 21.47 17.37
CA ILE A 54 18.89 21.13 16.24
C ILE A 54 18.20 21.64 14.98
N VAL A 55 18.82 22.62 14.33
CA VAL A 55 18.41 23.17 13.04
C VAL A 55 18.64 22.10 11.96
N ALA A 56 17.57 21.53 11.42
CA ALA A 56 17.63 20.60 10.31
C ALA A 56 17.57 21.37 8.96
N PRO A 57 18.24 20.87 7.90
CA PRO A 57 18.15 21.49 6.58
C PRO A 57 16.72 21.33 6.03
N ARG A 58 16.22 22.41 5.43
CA ARG A 58 14.91 22.47 4.76
C ARG A 58 14.88 21.47 3.60
N THR A 59 14.24 20.33 3.81
CA THR A 59 13.67 19.53 2.74
C THR A 59 12.24 20.00 2.54
N SER A 60 11.82 20.13 1.30
CA SER A 60 10.51 20.62 0.86
C SER A 60 9.39 20.10 1.77
N GLU A 61 8.88 20.97 2.63
CA GLU A 61 7.63 20.75 3.30
C GLU A 61 6.57 20.56 2.22
N SER A 62 5.93 19.39 2.27
CA SER A 62 4.74 19.11 1.51
C SER A 62 3.78 20.28 1.70
N SER A 63 3.41 20.93 0.60
CA SER A 63 2.47 22.05 0.58
C SER A 63 1.03 21.58 0.84
N TYR A 64 0.85 20.72 1.84
CA TYR A 64 -0.42 20.39 2.43
C TYR A 64 -0.73 21.45 3.49
N ARG A 65 -1.23 22.61 3.05
CA ARG A 65 -1.93 23.50 3.95
C ARG A 65 -3.25 22.84 4.35
N SER A 66 -3.29 22.23 5.51
CA SER A 66 -4.51 22.05 6.26
C SER A 66 -5.21 23.40 6.29
N ILE A 67 -6.36 23.51 5.63
CA ILE A 67 -7.25 24.65 5.80
C ILE A 67 -7.86 24.50 7.19
N ARG A 68 -7.14 24.96 8.21
CA ARG A 68 -7.72 25.09 9.55
C ARG A 68 -8.84 26.11 9.49
N SER A 69 -10.01 25.59 9.70
CA SER A 69 -11.25 26.12 10.22
C SER A 69 -11.27 27.56 10.72
N GLY A 70 -12.31 28.23 10.37
CA GLY A 70 -12.78 29.42 11.06
C GLY A 70 -13.46 30.36 10.11
N SER A 71 -14.37 29.84 9.36
CA SER A 71 -15.55 30.53 8.78
C SER A 71 -16.17 29.55 7.80
N SER A 72 -17.49 29.51 7.72
CA SER A 72 -18.24 28.81 6.69
C SER A 72 -17.93 29.40 5.32
N VAL A 73 -16.74 29.09 4.79
CA VAL A 73 -16.43 29.38 3.40
C VAL A 73 -17.34 28.51 2.59
N ALA A 74 -18.31 29.10 1.91
CA ALA A 74 -19.19 28.41 0.97
C ALA A 74 -18.27 27.59 0.06
N SER A 75 -18.48 26.27 0.04
CA SER A 75 -17.70 25.36 -0.81
C SER A 75 -17.59 25.96 -2.22
N PRO A 76 -16.39 26.05 -2.82
CA PRO A 76 -16.22 26.59 -4.17
C PRO A 76 -16.96 25.74 -5.22
N TYR A 77 -17.48 24.57 -4.81
CA TYR A 77 -18.16 23.61 -5.67
C TYR A 77 -19.68 23.82 -5.59
N ARG A 78 -20.21 24.68 -6.48
CA ARG A 78 -21.66 24.81 -6.69
C ARG A 78 -21.96 24.94 -8.17
N ALA A 79 -22.66 23.95 -8.72
CA ALA A 79 -23.10 24.00 -10.11
C ALA A 79 -24.45 23.28 -10.26
N SER A 80 -25.38 23.87 -11.01
CA SER A 80 -26.67 23.25 -11.31
C SER A 80 -26.54 22.03 -12.23
N ARG A 81 -25.47 21.98 -13.03
CA ARG A 81 -25.12 20.88 -13.94
C ARG A 81 -23.62 20.69 -14.05
N ILE A 82 -23.19 19.50 -14.48
CA ILE A 82 -21.79 19.22 -14.78
C ILE A 82 -21.39 19.95 -16.06
N THR A 83 -20.23 20.62 -16.02
CA THR A 83 -19.55 21.23 -17.16
C THR A 83 -18.16 20.60 -17.33
N GLY A 84 -17.38 21.05 -18.33
CA GLY A 84 -16.02 20.54 -18.56
C GLY A 84 -15.98 19.16 -19.20
N ASP A 85 -14.92 18.40 -18.88
CA ASP A 85 -14.58 17.15 -19.58
C ASP A 85 -15.63 16.04 -19.43
N TYR A 86 -16.44 16.12 -18.37
CA TYR A 86 -17.48 15.12 -18.04
C TYR A 86 -18.91 15.61 -18.28
N ALA A 87 -19.09 16.73 -19.00
CA ALA A 87 -20.40 17.22 -19.38
C ALA A 87 -21.14 16.14 -20.19
N GLY A 88 -22.37 15.85 -19.81
CA GLY A 88 -23.23 14.91 -20.56
C GLY A 88 -22.92 13.43 -20.38
N TYR A 89 -22.11 13.01 -19.40
CA TYR A 89 -21.85 11.60 -19.08
C TYR A 89 -23.04 10.99 -18.30
N PRO A 90 -23.85 10.09 -18.88
CA PRO A 90 -25.00 9.54 -18.17
C PRO A 90 -24.62 8.67 -16.97
N ALA A 91 -23.53 7.89 -17.08
CA ALA A 91 -23.05 7.04 -16.00
C ALA A 91 -22.58 7.87 -14.78
N LEU A 92 -21.99 9.04 -15.00
CA LEU A 92 -21.64 9.96 -13.92
C LEU A 92 -22.88 10.58 -13.25
N GLN A 93 -23.94 10.90 -14.03
CA GLN A 93 -25.20 11.37 -13.45
C GLN A 93 -25.81 10.31 -12.53
N GLN A 94 -25.85 9.05 -12.96
CA GLN A 94 -26.33 7.93 -12.15
C GLN A 94 -25.49 7.76 -10.87
N PHE A 95 -24.16 7.89 -10.99
CA PHE A 95 -23.27 7.85 -9.83
C PHE A 95 -23.59 9.00 -8.84
N ILE A 96 -23.81 10.22 -9.33
CA ILE A 96 -24.19 11.34 -8.48
C ILE A 96 -25.56 11.08 -7.80
N ASP A 97 -26.54 10.51 -8.52
CA ASP A 97 -27.82 10.13 -7.94
C ASP A 97 -27.65 9.16 -6.76
N GLN A 98 -26.74 8.19 -6.90
CA GLN A 98 -26.41 7.26 -5.83
C GLN A 98 -25.73 7.96 -4.65
N MET A 99 -24.78 8.85 -4.90
CA MET A 99 -24.09 9.61 -3.84
C MET A 99 -25.04 10.51 -3.05
N VAL A 100 -25.99 11.14 -3.73
CA VAL A 100 -27.04 11.96 -3.10
C VAL A 100 -27.95 11.07 -2.25
N SER A 101 -28.48 9.98 -2.83
CA SER A 101 -29.50 9.15 -2.16
C SER A 101 -28.92 8.31 -1.02
N ARG A 102 -27.71 7.76 -1.17
CA ARG A 102 -27.11 6.86 -0.18
C ARG A 102 -26.30 7.59 0.89
N HIS A 103 -25.65 8.69 0.52
CA HIS A 103 -24.65 9.35 1.38
C HIS A 103 -24.98 10.79 1.72
N GLY A 104 -26.10 11.34 1.21
CA GLY A 104 -26.59 12.68 1.54
C GLY A 104 -25.71 13.82 0.99
N PHE A 105 -24.94 13.58 -0.07
CA PHE A 105 -24.21 14.66 -0.74
C PHE A 105 -25.19 15.64 -1.41
N SER A 106 -24.82 16.94 -1.44
CA SER A 106 -25.55 17.90 -2.30
C SER A 106 -25.23 17.63 -3.77
N ARG A 107 -26.25 17.61 -4.60
CA ARG A 107 -26.10 17.48 -6.06
C ARG A 107 -25.28 18.61 -6.64
N GLU A 108 -25.57 19.86 -6.22
CA GLU A 108 -24.86 21.05 -6.68
C GLU A 108 -23.38 21.00 -6.31
N TYR A 109 -23.06 20.47 -5.14
CA TYR A 109 -21.68 20.23 -4.71
C TYR A 109 -20.97 19.24 -5.63
N LEU A 110 -21.57 18.05 -5.85
CA LEU A 110 -20.97 17.04 -6.73
C LEU A 110 -20.85 17.51 -8.18
N ASN A 111 -21.87 18.20 -8.70
CA ASN A 111 -21.81 18.82 -10.02
C ASN A 111 -20.62 19.80 -10.11
N GLY A 112 -20.37 20.60 -9.08
CA GLY A 112 -19.25 21.51 -8.99
C GLY A 112 -17.90 20.80 -8.95
N VAL A 113 -17.77 19.75 -8.14
CA VAL A 113 -16.55 18.92 -8.06
C VAL A 113 -16.24 18.29 -9.42
N PHE A 114 -17.19 17.59 -10.03
CA PHE A 114 -16.97 16.91 -11.30
C PHE A 114 -16.82 17.84 -12.50
N SER A 115 -17.33 19.07 -12.42
CA SER A 115 -17.05 20.10 -13.43
C SER A 115 -15.57 20.50 -13.48
N GLN A 116 -14.84 20.32 -12.38
CA GLN A 116 -13.40 20.60 -12.31
C GLN A 116 -12.53 19.37 -12.54
N ALA A 117 -13.11 18.16 -12.57
CA ALA A 117 -12.39 16.93 -12.86
C ALA A 117 -11.87 16.92 -14.30
N LYS A 118 -10.65 16.39 -14.48
CA LYS A 118 -9.98 16.33 -15.78
C LYS A 118 -9.80 14.89 -16.24
N ARG A 119 -10.23 14.61 -17.45
CA ARG A 119 -10.05 13.32 -18.10
C ARG A 119 -8.57 13.08 -18.41
N LYS A 120 -8.04 11.94 -17.96
CA LYS A 120 -6.62 11.60 -18.11
C LYS A 120 -6.41 10.60 -19.25
N GLN A 121 -6.32 11.10 -20.48
CA GLN A 121 -6.13 10.26 -21.66
C GLN A 121 -4.85 9.42 -21.56
N TRP A 122 -3.74 9.99 -21.06
CA TRP A 122 -2.49 9.26 -20.85
C TRP A 122 -2.66 8.01 -19.98
N THR A 123 -3.47 8.09 -18.91
CA THR A 123 -3.76 6.95 -18.02
C THR A 123 -4.43 5.80 -18.77
N LEU A 124 -5.41 6.14 -19.63
CA LEU A 124 -6.13 5.15 -20.45
C LEU A 124 -5.20 4.49 -21.47
N ASP A 125 -4.37 5.27 -22.15
CA ASP A 125 -3.40 4.79 -23.14
C ASP A 125 -2.33 3.88 -22.48
N TYR A 126 -1.88 4.25 -21.29
CA TYR A 126 -0.91 3.47 -20.52
C TYR A 126 -1.47 2.09 -20.12
N LEU A 127 -2.64 2.07 -19.51
CA LEU A 127 -3.32 0.84 -19.09
C LEU A 127 -3.75 -0.04 -20.28
N GLY A 128 -4.11 0.57 -21.40
CA GLY A 128 -4.40 -0.13 -22.65
C GLY A 128 -3.19 -0.91 -23.18
N LYS A 129 -2.00 -0.32 -23.12
CA LYS A 129 -0.73 -0.96 -23.54
C LYS A 129 -0.30 -2.08 -22.59
N GLU A 130 -0.42 -1.85 -21.28
CA GLU A 130 -0.03 -2.83 -20.26
C GLU A 130 -0.85 -4.11 -20.36
N SER A 131 -2.15 -3.99 -20.62
CA SER A 131 -3.04 -5.14 -20.79
C SER A 131 -2.77 -5.99 -22.04
N SER A 132 -2.04 -5.46 -23.01
CA SER A 132 -1.65 -6.16 -24.26
C SER A 132 -0.29 -6.87 -24.13
N ALA A 133 0.46 -6.62 -23.07
CA ALA A 133 1.83 -7.11 -22.87
C ALA A 133 1.89 -8.49 -22.16
N GLY A 134 0.93 -9.37 -22.37
CA GLY A 134 0.92 -10.75 -21.86
C GLY A 134 2.08 -11.58 -22.43
N GLY A 135 3.28 -11.48 -21.82
CA GLY A 135 4.45 -12.27 -22.18
C GLY A 135 4.73 -13.36 -21.15
N GLN A 136 5.24 -14.52 -21.60
CA GLN A 136 5.72 -15.56 -20.69
C GLN A 136 6.83 -15.02 -19.76
N PRO A 137 6.91 -15.50 -18.49
CA PRO A 137 7.98 -15.13 -17.59
C PRO A 137 9.34 -15.40 -18.22
N ARG A 138 10.15 -14.35 -18.42
CA ARG A 138 11.51 -14.49 -18.95
C ARG A 138 12.46 -14.94 -17.84
N PRO A 139 13.46 -15.80 -18.13
CA PRO A 139 14.52 -16.12 -17.16
C PRO A 139 15.08 -14.86 -16.51
N GLY A 140 15.43 -14.91 -15.24
CA GLY A 140 15.91 -13.75 -14.48
C GLY A 140 14.83 -12.69 -14.16
N ALA A 141 13.54 -13.02 -14.28
CA ALA A 141 12.45 -12.08 -13.97
C ALA A 141 12.54 -11.55 -12.53
N TRP A 142 12.89 -12.39 -11.59
CA TRP A 142 13.11 -12.01 -10.21
C TRP A 142 14.29 -11.06 -10.04
N SER A 143 15.45 -11.38 -10.61
CA SER A 143 16.63 -10.51 -10.53
C SER A 143 16.33 -9.11 -11.03
N ARG A 144 15.67 -8.99 -12.18
CA ARG A 144 15.27 -7.68 -12.74
C ARG A 144 14.26 -6.95 -11.86
N TYR A 145 13.31 -7.67 -11.25
CA TYR A 145 12.32 -7.07 -10.36
C TYR A 145 12.99 -6.57 -9.07
N ARG A 146 13.78 -7.42 -8.42
CA ARG A 146 14.52 -7.13 -7.20
C ARG A 146 15.43 -5.91 -7.34
N ALA A 147 16.15 -5.82 -8.46
CA ALA A 147 17.08 -4.72 -8.72
C ALA A 147 16.44 -3.32 -8.73
N LYS A 148 15.12 -3.23 -8.89
CA LYS A 148 14.39 -1.96 -8.83
C LYS A 148 14.31 -1.40 -7.41
N PHE A 149 14.35 -2.24 -6.39
CA PHE A 149 14.09 -1.89 -4.99
C PHE A 149 15.30 -2.04 -4.08
N LEU A 150 16.18 -2.99 -4.34
CA LEU A 150 17.38 -3.20 -3.53
C LEU A 150 18.53 -2.31 -4.02
N THR A 151 18.27 -1.01 -4.07
CA THR A 151 19.26 0.00 -4.47
C THR A 151 19.80 0.73 -3.24
N GLU A 152 20.98 1.31 -3.36
CA GLU A 152 21.53 2.14 -2.28
C GLU A 152 20.59 3.26 -1.86
N LYS A 153 19.91 3.88 -2.82
CA LYS A 153 18.90 4.93 -2.55
C LYS A 153 17.78 4.43 -1.64
N HIS A 154 17.18 3.26 -1.91
CA HIS A 154 16.11 2.71 -1.08
C HIS A 154 16.61 2.37 0.33
N ILE A 155 17.79 1.74 0.44
CA ILE A 155 18.34 1.29 1.71
C ILE A 155 18.76 2.48 2.57
N SER A 156 19.55 3.43 2.02
CA SER A 156 20.02 4.59 2.77
C SER A 156 18.89 5.52 3.18
N SER A 157 17.89 5.74 2.30
CA SER A 157 16.69 6.51 2.65
C SER A 157 15.88 5.82 3.76
N GLY A 158 15.78 4.49 3.74
CA GLY A 158 15.11 3.71 4.78
C GLY A 158 15.79 3.83 6.14
N VAL A 159 17.11 3.76 6.17
CA VAL A 159 17.89 3.96 7.39
C VAL A 159 17.72 5.39 7.93
N ALA A 160 17.76 6.39 7.04
CA ALA A 160 17.53 7.78 7.43
C ALA A 160 16.12 8.00 7.99
N PHE A 161 15.11 7.39 7.35
CA PHE A 161 13.72 7.44 7.82
C PHE A 161 13.58 6.74 9.17
N TRP A 162 14.19 5.56 9.37
CA TRP A 162 14.18 4.85 10.64
C TRP A 162 14.74 5.71 11.77
N ARG A 163 15.91 6.33 11.56
CA ARG A 163 16.52 7.21 12.55
C ARG A 163 15.61 8.39 12.91
N ARG A 164 14.96 8.98 11.91
CA ARG A 164 14.10 10.15 12.10
C ARG A 164 12.81 9.82 12.87
N TYR A 165 12.22 8.66 12.62
CA TYR A 165 10.93 8.24 13.17
C TYR A 165 11.05 6.99 14.07
N ALA A 166 12.19 6.82 14.75
CA ALA A 166 12.46 5.64 15.57
C ALA A 166 11.43 5.46 16.71
N SER A 167 11.02 6.55 17.32
CA SER A 167 10.02 6.56 18.40
C SER A 167 8.67 6.06 17.90
N GLU A 168 8.19 6.62 16.80
CA GLU A 168 6.89 6.32 16.19
C GLU A 168 6.87 4.90 15.61
N LEU A 169 7.94 4.47 14.98
CA LEU A 169 8.11 3.09 14.49
C LEU A 169 8.11 2.07 15.65
N ASN A 170 8.79 2.37 16.76
CA ASN A 170 8.77 1.51 17.94
C ASN A 170 7.37 1.46 18.57
N ARG A 171 6.67 2.59 18.64
CA ARG A 171 5.29 2.66 19.11
C ARG A 171 4.36 1.83 18.21
N ALA A 172 4.47 1.95 16.88
CA ALA A 172 3.67 1.16 15.95
C ALA A 172 3.99 -0.33 16.06
N SER A 173 5.26 -0.69 16.19
CA SER A 173 5.68 -2.09 16.39
C SER A 173 5.12 -2.67 17.70
N THR A 174 5.18 -1.93 18.79
CA THR A 174 4.62 -2.36 20.08
C THR A 174 3.10 -2.53 20.01
N LEU A 175 2.40 -1.60 19.36
CA LEU A 175 0.94 -1.60 19.31
C LEU A 175 0.38 -2.69 18.38
N TYR A 176 1.02 -2.88 17.22
CA TYR A 176 0.50 -3.75 16.16
C TYR A 176 1.28 -5.06 15.98
N GLY A 177 2.38 -5.24 16.70
CA GLY A 177 3.24 -6.43 16.60
C GLY A 177 4.02 -6.55 15.29
N VAL A 178 4.09 -5.49 14.49
CA VAL A 178 4.77 -5.47 13.19
C VAL A 178 6.17 -4.87 13.34
N PRO A 179 7.26 -5.62 13.04
CA PRO A 179 8.61 -5.08 13.16
C PRO A 179 8.84 -3.84 12.27
N PRO A 180 9.57 -2.81 12.75
CA PRO A 180 9.81 -1.56 12.03
C PRO A 180 10.30 -1.74 10.60
N GLU A 181 11.18 -2.72 10.37
CA GLU A 181 11.74 -2.99 9.04
C GLU A 181 10.67 -3.34 8.00
N TYR A 182 9.55 -3.99 8.37
CA TYR A 182 8.50 -4.33 7.41
C TYR A 182 7.59 -3.15 7.09
N ILE A 183 7.36 -2.25 8.05
CA ILE A 183 6.69 -0.97 7.79
C ILE A 183 7.52 -0.17 6.78
N LEU A 184 8.83 -0.08 7.02
CA LEU A 184 9.77 0.59 6.12
C LEU A 184 9.90 -0.11 4.77
N GLY A 185 9.81 -1.44 4.73
CA GLY A 185 9.83 -2.22 3.50
C GLY A 185 8.69 -1.82 2.55
N ILE A 186 7.48 -1.65 3.09
CA ILE A 186 6.33 -1.15 2.32
C ILE A 186 6.59 0.28 1.84
N MET A 187 6.89 1.22 2.75
CA MET A 187 7.08 2.63 2.39
C MET A 187 8.23 2.81 1.37
N GLY A 188 9.26 1.98 1.48
CA GLY A 188 10.38 1.99 0.54
C GLY A 188 9.99 1.52 -0.85
N VAL A 189 9.27 0.40 -0.96
CA VAL A 189 8.81 -0.15 -2.23
C VAL A 189 7.77 0.76 -2.89
N GLU A 190 6.84 1.31 -2.12
CA GLU A 190 5.75 2.11 -2.67
C GLU A 190 6.21 3.50 -3.13
N THR A 191 6.92 4.23 -2.29
CA THR A 191 7.14 5.66 -2.55
C THR A 191 8.56 6.15 -2.33
N ILE A 192 9.49 5.26 -1.97
CA ILE A 192 10.83 5.66 -1.51
C ILE A 192 10.68 6.68 -0.35
N TYR A 193 9.90 6.30 0.67
CA TYR A 193 9.64 7.09 1.88
C TYR A 193 9.05 8.47 1.60
N GLY A 194 8.13 8.56 0.64
CA GLY A 194 7.46 9.80 0.25
C GLY A 194 8.14 10.58 -0.89
N ALA A 195 9.29 10.14 -1.39
CA ALA A 195 9.96 10.81 -2.52
C ALA A 195 9.19 10.66 -3.85
N ASN A 196 8.26 9.71 -3.94
CA ASN A 196 7.49 9.42 -5.15
C ASN A 196 6.06 8.97 -4.83
N VAL A 197 5.25 9.85 -4.29
CA VAL A 197 3.83 9.57 -3.96
C VAL A 197 2.89 9.67 -5.17
N GLY A 198 3.41 10.11 -6.32
CA GLY A 198 2.62 10.45 -7.50
C GLY A 198 2.24 11.93 -7.52
N ASN A 199 1.76 12.39 -8.68
CA ASN A 199 1.41 13.79 -8.94
C ASN A 199 0.08 13.95 -9.67
N HIS A 200 -0.71 12.89 -9.77
CA HIS A 200 -2.04 12.94 -10.35
C HIS A 200 -3.06 13.33 -9.28
N ARG A 201 -3.94 14.29 -9.56
CA ARG A 201 -5.09 14.50 -8.65
C ARG A 201 -5.90 13.21 -8.59
N VAL A 202 -6.17 12.73 -7.37
CA VAL A 202 -6.87 11.47 -7.16
C VAL A 202 -8.27 11.50 -7.75
N ILE A 203 -8.98 12.64 -7.62
CA ILE A 203 -10.30 12.82 -8.22
C ILE A 203 -10.27 12.63 -9.74
N ASP A 204 -9.27 13.18 -10.44
CA ASP A 204 -9.14 13.04 -11.89
C ASP A 204 -8.87 11.58 -12.30
N ALA A 205 -7.94 10.93 -11.60
CA ALA A 205 -7.56 9.54 -11.87
C ALA A 205 -8.75 8.60 -11.68
N LEU A 206 -9.42 8.69 -10.53
CA LEU A 206 -10.55 7.83 -10.21
C LEU A 206 -11.75 8.11 -11.11
N THR A 207 -12.09 9.37 -11.40
CA THR A 207 -13.19 9.70 -12.32
C THR A 207 -12.92 9.14 -13.73
N THR A 208 -11.69 9.31 -14.24
CA THR A 208 -11.31 8.76 -15.54
C THR A 208 -11.47 7.25 -15.58
N LEU A 209 -10.96 6.55 -14.58
CA LEU A 209 -10.98 5.09 -14.55
C LEU A 209 -12.38 4.52 -14.26
N SER A 210 -13.23 5.28 -13.58
CA SER A 210 -14.63 4.91 -13.31
C SER A 210 -15.49 4.90 -14.55
N PHE A 211 -15.29 5.87 -15.45
CA PHE A 211 -16.24 6.12 -16.55
C PHE A 211 -15.65 5.87 -17.95
N ASP A 212 -14.33 5.79 -18.08
CA ASP A 212 -13.65 5.60 -19.36
C ASP A 212 -12.78 4.34 -19.43
N TYR A 213 -12.76 3.50 -18.37
CA TYR A 213 -12.00 2.24 -18.34
C TYR A 213 -12.92 1.04 -18.05
N PRO A 214 -13.63 0.50 -19.06
CA PRO A 214 -14.71 -0.50 -18.85
C PRO A 214 -14.28 -1.78 -18.12
N ARG A 215 -13.02 -2.21 -18.28
CA ARG A 215 -12.51 -3.46 -17.66
C ARG A 215 -12.64 -3.49 -16.14
N ARG A 216 -12.56 -2.34 -15.48
CA ARG A 216 -12.59 -2.19 -14.03
C ARG A 216 -13.39 -0.97 -13.58
N GLY A 217 -14.30 -0.47 -14.41
CA GLY A 217 -15.10 0.73 -14.12
C GLY A 217 -15.84 0.63 -12.78
N GLU A 218 -16.51 -0.47 -12.50
CA GLU A 218 -17.25 -0.69 -11.23
C GLU A 218 -16.33 -0.64 -10.01
N TYR A 219 -15.13 -1.25 -10.10
CA TYR A 219 -14.14 -1.16 -9.03
C TYR A 219 -13.74 0.29 -8.77
N PHE A 220 -13.41 1.04 -9.82
CA PHE A 220 -12.99 2.44 -9.67
C PHE A 220 -14.13 3.36 -9.26
N GLN A 221 -15.39 3.07 -9.63
CA GLN A 221 -16.56 3.78 -9.10
C GLN A 221 -16.70 3.57 -7.58
N THR A 222 -16.44 2.36 -7.10
CA THR A 222 -16.41 2.08 -5.66
C THR A 222 -15.29 2.88 -4.98
N GLU A 223 -14.10 2.92 -5.56
CA GLU A 223 -12.99 3.73 -5.01
C GLU A 223 -13.29 5.23 -5.06
N LEU A 224 -13.94 5.73 -6.11
CA LEU A 224 -14.38 7.12 -6.21
C LEU A 224 -15.42 7.48 -5.14
N GLU A 225 -16.39 6.59 -4.89
CA GLU A 225 -17.34 6.72 -3.77
C GLU A 225 -16.60 6.85 -2.43
N LYS A 226 -15.65 5.94 -2.16
CA LYS A 226 -14.84 5.95 -0.92
C LYS A 226 -13.96 7.19 -0.82
N PHE A 227 -13.42 7.67 -1.93
CA PHE A 227 -12.65 8.90 -1.98
C PHE A 227 -13.48 10.12 -1.58
N LEU A 228 -14.69 10.27 -2.13
CA LEU A 228 -15.57 11.38 -1.76
C LEU A 228 -16.01 11.32 -0.30
N LEU A 229 -16.26 10.11 0.23
CA LEU A 229 -16.54 9.92 1.65
C LEU A 229 -15.35 10.32 2.51
N MET A 230 -14.15 9.84 2.17
CA MET A 230 -12.91 10.20 2.84
C MET A 230 -12.70 11.71 2.89
N THR A 231 -12.81 12.39 1.74
CA THR A 231 -12.57 13.85 1.69
C THR A 231 -13.60 14.64 2.49
N ARG A 232 -14.86 14.16 2.56
CA ARG A 232 -15.89 14.73 3.42
C ARG A 232 -15.56 14.53 4.90
N ASP A 233 -15.23 13.29 5.29
CA ASP A 233 -15.04 12.92 6.69
C ASP A 233 -13.77 13.56 7.27
N GLU A 234 -12.70 13.64 6.47
CA GLU A 234 -11.44 14.34 6.86
C GLU A 234 -11.49 15.86 6.59
N ARG A 235 -12.58 16.39 6.02
CA ARG A 235 -12.73 17.81 5.67
C ARG A 235 -11.66 18.33 4.71
N VAL A 236 -11.26 17.50 3.77
CA VAL A 236 -10.25 17.81 2.73
C VAL A 236 -10.96 18.18 1.44
N ASP A 237 -10.49 19.23 0.78
CA ASP A 237 -10.95 19.58 -0.57
C ASP A 237 -10.59 18.45 -1.55
N PRO A 238 -11.55 17.85 -2.29
CA PRO A 238 -11.30 16.70 -3.17
C PRO A 238 -10.33 17.00 -4.32
N SER A 239 -10.03 18.26 -4.61
CA SER A 239 -9.05 18.62 -5.62
C SER A 239 -7.60 18.57 -5.18
N TYR A 240 -7.33 18.52 -3.86
CA TYR A 240 -5.97 18.57 -3.33
C TYR A 240 -5.25 17.21 -3.26
N PRO A 241 -5.89 16.09 -2.88
CA PRO A 241 -5.17 14.82 -2.79
C PRO A 241 -4.51 14.44 -4.12
N VAL A 242 -3.18 14.24 -4.07
CA VAL A 242 -2.40 13.76 -5.20
C VAL A 242 -1.86 12.37 -4.92
N GLY A 243 -1.78 11.55 -5.95
CA GLY A 243 -1.36 10.17 -5.81
C GLY A 243 -0.94 9.55 -7.13
N SER A 244 -1.03 8.23 -7.22
CA SER A 244 -0.74 7.50 -8.45
C SER A 244 -1.79 7.80 -9.53
N TYR A 245 -1.45 7.47 -10.76
CA TYR A 245 -2.38 7.57 -11.90
C TYR A 245 -3.61 6.62 -11.77
N ALA A 246 -3.60 5.70 -10.83
CA ALA A 246 -4.70 4.81 -10.50
C ALA A 246 -5.44 5.18 -9.20
N GLY A 247 -5.08 6.30 -8.57
CA GLY A 247 -5.78 6.81 -7.39
C GLY A 247 -5.25 6.29 -6.05
N ALA A 248 -4.10 5.62 -6.00
CA ALA A 248 -3.44 5.25 -4.75
C ALA A 248 -2.80 6.46 -4.09
N MET A 249 -2.87 6.55 -2.75
CA MET A 249 -2.67 7.77 -1.98
C MET A 249 -1.58 7.65 -0.91
N GLY A 250 -0.83 8.74 -0.72
CA GLY A 250 0.12 8.93 0.37
C GLY A 250 1.35 8.01 0.32
N LEU A 251 2.10 7.96 1.44
CA LEU A 251 3.37 7.24 1.52
C LEU A 251 3.21 5.72 1.41
N GLY A 252 2.07 5.18 1.84
CA GLY A 252 1.73 3.76 1.78
C GLY A 252 0.94 3.36 0.53
N GLN A 253 0.59 4.29 -0.35
CA GLN A 253 -0.18 4.03 -1.57
C GLN A 253 -1.50 3.28 -1.33
N PHE A 254 -2.26 3.69 -0.31
CA PHE A 254 -3.58 3.13 -0.05
C PHE A 254 -4.60 3.57 -1.10
N MET A 255 -5.45 2.64 -1.51
CA MET A 255 -6.69 3.01 -2.20
C MET A 255 -7.68 3.65 -1.21
N PRO A 256 -8.63 4.49 -1.67
CA PRO A 256 -9.62 5.13 -0.79
C PRO A 256 -10.39 4.15 0.11
N SER A 257 -10.74 2.97 -0.38
CA SER A 257 -11.36 1.92 0.42
C SER A 257 -10.47 1.45 1.57
N SER A 258 -9.17 1.28 1.29
CA SER A 258 -8.17 0.93 2.30
C SER A 258 -7.97 2.04 3.32
N PHE A 259 -8.00 3.31 2.88
CA PHE A 259 -7.95 4.46 3.77
C PHE A 259 -9.10 4.41 4.79
N LEU A 260 -10.34 4.30 4.33
CA LEU A 260 -11.50 4.30 5.22
C LEU A 260 -11.48 3.14 6.22
N GLN A 261 -10.91 2.01 5.83
CA GLN A 261 -10.90 0.79 6.63
C GLN A 261 -9.72 0.70 7.58
N TRP A 262 -8.52 1.18 7.20
CA TRP A 262 -7.28 0.90 7.93
C TRP A 262 -6.40 2.11 8.21
N ALA A 263 -6.69 3.30 7.67
CA ALA A 263 -5.95 4.50 8.05
C ALA A 263 -6.24 4.89 9.50
N VAL A 264 -5.21 5.29 10.22
CA VAL A 264 -5.27 5.72 11.61
C VAL A 264 -4.66 7.11 11.78
N ASP A 265 -5.26 7.91 12.64
CA ASP A 265 -4.68 9.14 13.17
C ASP A 265 -3.64 8.72 14.23
N PHE A 266 -2.40 8.56 13.81
CA PHE A 266 -1.36 7.99 14.65
C PHE A 266 -0.57 9.05 15.41
N ASP A 267 -0.57 10.31 14.99
CA ASP A 267 0.00 11.44 15.76
C ASP A 267 -1.03 12.13 16.66
N HIS A 268 -2.32 11.73 16.55
CA HIS A 268 -3.43 12.24 17.36
C HIS A 268 -3.72 13.74 17.15
N ASP A 269 -3.59 14.23 15.92
CA ASP A 269 -3.93 15.61 15.55
C ASP A 269 -5.42 15.78 15.21
N GLY A 270 -6.19 14.70 15.18
CA GLY A 270 -7.63 14.64 14.89
C GLY A 270 -7.95 14.35 13.43
N HIS A 271 -6.95 14.05 12.60
CA HIS A 271 -7.10 13.74 11.20
C HIS A 271 -6.29 12.49 10.82
N ARG A 272 -6.70 11.79 9.76
CA ARG A 272 -5.93 10.70 9.14
C ARG A 272 -5.28 11.22 7.87
N ASP A 273 -3.98 11.37 7.87
CA ASP A 273 -3.22 11.92 6.73
C ASP A 273 -2.12 10.96 6.26
N LEU A 274 -2.35 10.25 5.15
CA LEU A 274 -1.35 9.31 4.60
C LEU A 274 -0.14 10.00 3.95
N TRP A 275 -0.13 11.32 3.81
CA TRP A 275 1.05 12.10 3.40
C TRP A 275 1.86 12.55 4.62
N ASN A 276 1.27 12.47 5.82
CA ASN A 276 1.98 12.58 7.09
C ASN A 276 2.72 11.26 7.37
N PRO A 277 4.06 11.28 7.57
CA PRO A 277 4.82 10.07 7.82
C PRO A 277 4.37 9.29 9.05
N VAL A 278 3.89 9.95 10.10
CA VAL A 278 3.49 9.31 11.36
C VAL A 278 2.20 8.52 11.17
N ASP A 279 1.19 9.10 10.53
CA ASP A 279 -0.04 8.40 10.21
C ASP A 279 0.17 7.28 9.20
N ALA A 280 1.02 7.52 8.20
CA ALA A 280 1.31 6.52 7.18
C ALA A 280 1.96 5.28 7.78
N LEU A 281 2.96 5.43 8.67
CA LEU A 281 3.61 4.27 9.31
C LEU A 281 2.66 3.54 10.26
N GLY A 282 1.82 4.26 11.02
CA GLY A 282 0.80 3.68 11.87
C GLY A 282 -0.25 2.91 11.06
N SER A 283 -0.71 3.49 9.95
CA SER A 283 -1.70 2.88 9.05
C SER A 283 -1.17 1.61 8.38
N ILE A 284 0.10 1.58 7.94
CA ILE A 284 0.73 0.38 7.39
C ILE A 284 0.81 -0.73 8.44
N ALA A 285 1.22 -0.40 9.67
CA ALA A 285 1.29 -1.37 10.75
C ALA A 285 -0.10 -1.91 11.11
N HIS A 286 -1.10 -1.05 11.21
CA HIS A 286 -2.50 -1.45 11.43
C HIS A 286 -3.01 -2.36 10.30
N TYR A 287 -2.72 -2.02 9.03
CA TYR A 287 -3.08 -2.87 7.90
C TYR A 287 -2.55 -4.28 8.03
N PHE A 288 -1.27 -4.45 8.38
CA PHE A 288 -0.67 -5.77 8.56
C PHE A 288 -1.30 -6.54 9.71
N ALA A 289 -1.50 -5.90 10.87
CA ALA A 289 -2.16 -6.51 12.01
C ALA A 289 -3.59 -6.96 11.67
N ALA A 290 -4.38 -6.10 11.00
CA ALA A 290 -5.74 -6.40 10.57
C ALA A 290 -5.82 -7.57 9.57
N HIS A 291 -4.74 -7.81 8.79
CA HIS A 291 -4.64 -8.92 7.84
C HIS A 291 -4.01 -10.18 8.45
N GLY A 292 -3.81 -10.23 9.77
CA GLY A 292 -3.36 -11.41 10.48
C GLY A 292 -1.84 -11.58 10.53
N TRP A 293 -1.11 -10.47 10.63
CA TRP A 293 0.30 -10.48 10.98
C TRP A 293 0.47 -11.17 12.34
N ARG A 294 1.44 -12.06 12.43
CA ARG A 294 1.77 -12.79 13.66
C ARG A 294 3.11 -12.30 14.18
N PRO A 295 3.14 -11.65 15.34
CA PRO A 295 4.39 -11.25 15.97
C PRO A 295 5.34 -12.45 16.13
N ASP A 296 6.64 -12.21 16.00
CA ASP A 296 7.73 -13.18 16.16
C ASP A 296 7.72 -14.38 15.19
N GLU A 297 6.70 -14.52 14.31
CA GLU A 297 6.73 -15.53 13.27
C GLU A 297 7.57 -15.04 12.04
N PRO A 298 8.32 -15.95 11.39
CA PRO A 298 9.09 -15.62 10.21
C PRO A 298 8.20 -15.25 9.03
N VAL A 299 8.74 -14.45 8.11
CA VAL A 299 8.08 -14.15 6.82
C VAL A 299 8.38 -15.23 5.81
N VAL A 300 9.64 -15.59 5.63
CA VAL A 300 10.10 -16.66 4.74
C VAL A 300 11.25 -17.43 5.35
N THR A 301 11.41 -18.68 4.92
CA THR A 301 12.60 -19.50 5.15
C THR A 301 13.22 -19.87 3.81
N ALA A 302 14.51 -19.65 3.65
CA ALA A 302 15.22 -20.09 2.45
C ALA A 302 15.25 -21.62 2.35
N ALA A 303 15.16 -22.13 1.12
CA ALA A 303 15.16 -23.57 0.89
C ALA A 303 16.07 -23.94 -0.29
N ARG A 304 16.55 -25.18 -0.29
CA ARG A 304 17.17 -25.82 -1.45
C ARG A 304 16.10 -26.57 -2.22
N GLY A 305 16.11 -26.46 -3.54
CA GLY A 305 15.18 -27.18 -4.41
C GLY A 305 15.89 -28.13 -5.35
N SER A 306 15.22 -29.21 -5.71
CA SER A 306 15.67 -30.17 -6.73
C SER A 306 15.08 -29.85 -8.11
N ALA A 307 15.56 -30.54 -9.14
CA ALA A 307 14.97 -30.44 -10.48
C ALA A 307 13.48 -30.86 -10.50
N VAL A 308 13.10 -31.84 -9.67
CA VAL A 308 11.72 -32.34 -9.57
C VAL A 308 10.78 -31.27 -8.99
N ALA A 309 11.29 -30.41 -8.12
CA ALA A 309 10.52 -29.32 -7.50
C ALA A 309 9.99 -28.29 -8.52
N ARG A 310 10.57 -28.25 -9.74
CA ARG A 310 10.07 -27.38 -10.83
C ARG A 310 8.66 -27.72 -11.29
N ASN A 311 8.24 -28.95 -11.09
CA ASN A 311 6.91 -29.43 -11.47
C ASN A 311 5.83 -29.07 -10.44
N LEU A 312 6.22 -28.60 -9.26
CA LEU A 312 5.28 -28.14 -8.25
C LEU A 312 4.75 -26.74 -8.58
N GLU A 313 3.47 -26.54 -8.31
CA GLU A 313 2.88 -25.21 -8.32
C GLU A 313 3.58 -24.33 -7.28
N SER A 314 3.87 -23.08 -7.63
CA SER A 314 4.58 -22.14 -6.76
C SER A 314 3.88 -20.78 -6.75
N GLY A 315 3.89 -20.13 -5.62
CA GLY A 315 3.28 -18.80 -5.44
C GLY A 315 2.68 -18.64 -4.04
N PHE A 316 2.22 -17.44 -3.75
CA PHE A 316 1.70 -17.10 -2.42
C PHE A 316 0.36 -17.78 -2.09
N ASP A 317 -0.36 -18.32 -3.08
CA ASP A 317 -1.63 -19.04 -2.89
C ASP A 317 -1.45 -20.54 -2.66
N THR A 318 -0.23 -21.09 -2.88
CA THR A 318 0.04 -22.51 -2.65
C THR A 318 0.04 -22.85 -1.16
N ARG A 319 -0.27 -24.10 -0.84
CA ARG A 319 -0.19 -24.64 0.52
C ARG A 319 0.32 -26.07 0.49
N TYR A 320 1.44 -26.29 1.15
CA TYR A 320 2.09 -27.59 1.26
C TYR A 320 2.45 -27.89 2.70
N SER A 321 2.33 -29.16 3.12
CA SER A 321 3.02 -29.62 4.31
C SER A 321 4.53 -29.69 4.04
N LEU A 322 5.34 -29.47 5.06
CA LEU A 322 6.79 -29.59 4.93
C LEU A 322 7.22 -31.00 4.47
N ALA A 323 6.53 -32.05 4.99
CA ALA A 323 6.78 -33.43 4.59
C ALA A 323 6.54 -33.65 3.08
N ALA A 324 5.45 -33.10 2.52
CA ALA A 324 5.18 -33.16 1.09
C ALA A 324 6.29 -32.48 0.26
N LEU A 325 6.73 -31.28 0.67
CA LEU A 325 7.82 -30.58 -0.03
C LEU A 325 9.14 -31.35 0.04
N THR A 326 9.44 -31.95 1.18
CA THR A 326 10.67 -32.76 1.37
C THR A 326 10.68 -33.98 0.43
N SER A 327 9.54 -34.64 0.21
CA SER A 327 9.46 -35.78 -0.74
C SER A 327 9.72 -35.37 -2.20
N TYR A 328 9.52 -34.09 -2.54
CA TYR A 328 9.90 -33.51 -3.84
C TYR A 328 11.30 -32.86 -3.85
N GLY A 329 12.09 -33.07 -2.80
CA GLY A 329 13.46 -32.56 -2.70
C GLY A 329 13.58 -31.08 -2.37
N ILE A 330 12.54 -30.48 -1.79
CA ILE A 330 12.61 -29.13 -1.20
C ILE A 330 13.03 -29.28 0.26
N GLN A 331 14.17 -28.69 0.63
CA GLN A 331 14.72 -28.75 1.98
C GLN A 331 14.90 -27.32 2.54
N PRO A 332 14.27 -26.95 3.67
CA PRO A 332 14.55 -25.68 4.31
C PRO A 332 16.00 -25.61 4.79
N ILE A 333 16.60 -24.42 4.72
CA ILE A 333 17.98 -24.20 5.22
C ILE A 333 17.96 -24.09 6.75
N ALA A 334 16.90 -23.51 7.34
CA ALA A 334 16.67 -23.48 8.77
C ALA A 334 15.65 -24.55 9.19
N SER A 335 15.81 -25.08 10.41
CA SER A 335 14.88 -26.05 10.97
C SER A 335 13.47 -25.47 11.09
N LEU A 336 12.47 -26.24 10.65
CA LEU A 336 11.05 -25.93 10.79
C LEU A 336 10.35 -27.13 11.49
N GLY A 337 9.26 -26.84 12.19
CA GLY A 337 8.43 -27.92 12.75
C GLY A 337 7.90 -28.85 11.65
N SER A 338 7.82 -30.14 11.93
CA SER A 338 7.42 -31.19 10.98
C SER A 338 6.01 -31.01 10.42
N ASP A 339 5.12 -30.38 11.18
CA ASP A 339 3.72 -30.10 10.89
C ASP A 339 3.48 -28.74 10.23
N ALA A 340 4.56 -28.00 9.93
CA ALA A 340 4.46 -26.69 9.30
C ALA A 340 3.78 -26.77 7.93
N THR A 341 2.80 -25.91 7.73
CA THR A 341 2.18 -25.63 6.43
C THR A 341 2.75 -24.34 5.86
N VAL A 342 3.35 -24.43 4.68
CA VAL A 342 4.06 -23.33 4.05
C VAL A 342 3.63 -23.14 2.58
N ARG A 343 4.02 -22.03 1.98
CA ARG A 343 3.85 -21.74 0.56
C ARG A 343 5.17 -21.94 -0.16
N LEU A 344 5.15 -22.69 -1.26
CA LEU A 344 6.36 -22.83 -2.09
C LEU A 344 6.52 -21.61 -2.97
N LEU A 345 7.62 -20.89 -2.81
CA LEU A 345 7.98 -19.75 -3.63
C LEU A 345 9.18 -20.12 -4.48
N ARG A 346 9.00 -20.13 -5.80
CA ARG A 346 10.07 -20.30 -6.77
C ARG A 346 10.28 -19.00 -7.54
N LEU A 347 11.46 -18.44 -7.47
CA LEU A 347 11.80 -17.14 -8.03
C LEU A 347 12.89 -17.31 -9.08
N SER A 348 12.59 -16.97 -10.33
CA SER A 348 13.53 -17.11 -11.46
C SER A 348 14.58 -16.00 -11.41
N ALA A 349 15.76 -16.33 -10.86
CA ALA A 349 16.92 -15.45 -10.84
C ALA A 349 17.84 -15.71 -12.04
N ASP A 350 18.83 -14.82 -12.26
CA ASP A 350 19.81 -14.97 -13.35
C ASP A 350 20.72 -16.20 -13.14
N SER A 351 20.96 -16.57 -11.87
CA SER A 351 21.76 -17.76 -11.49
C SER A 351 20.96 -19.06 -11.43
N GLY A 352 19.68 -19.03 -11.78
CA GLY A 352 18.76 -20.16 -11.65
C GLY A 352 17.60 -19.87 -10.70
N ASP A 353 16.83 -20.91 -10.37
CA ASP A 353 15.66 -20.76 -9.50
C ASP A 353 16.10 -20.67 -8.02
N GLU A 354 15.64 -19.63 -7.31
CA GLU A 354 15.70 -19.52 -5.86
C GLU A 354 14.41 -20.14 -5.27
N TYR A 355 14.55 -20.94 -4.22
CA TYR A 355 13.43 -21.55 -3.51
C TYR A 355 13.29 -20.99 -2.11
N TRP A 356 12.07 -20.65 -1.73
CA TRP A 356 11.72 -20.11 -0.43
C TRP A 356 10.42 -20.74 0.07
N LEU A 357 10.28 -20.82 1.38
CA LEU A 357 9.07 -21.25 2.06
C LEU A 357 8.42 -20.03 2.69
N GLY A 358 7.26 -19.62 2.15
CA GLY A 358 6.50 -18.48 2.65
C GLY A 358 5.61 -18.88 3.82
N HIS A 359 5.72 -18.16 4.94
CA HIS A 359 4.90 -18.32 6.14
C HIS A 359 3.66 -17.42 6.13
N GLN A 360 2.93 -17.35 7.24
CA GLN A 360 1.73 -16.53 7.36
C GLN A 360 2.04 -15.04 7.11
N ASN A 361 3.14 -14.54 7.65
CA ASN A 361 3.51 -13.13 7.48
C ASN A 361 3.88 -12.78 6.03
N PHE A 362 4.41 -13.73 5.25
CA PHE A 362 4.58 -13.55 3.80
C PHE A 362 3.23 -13.35 3.11
N TYR A 363 2.24 -14.18 3.47
CA TYR A 363 0.88 -14.05 2.92
C TYR A 363 0.24 -12.70 3.30
N VAL A 364 0.48 -12.19 4.51
CA VAL A 364 0.00 -10.87 4.91
C VAL A 364 0.59 -9.77 4.01
N ILE A 365 1.89 -9.81 3.70
CA ILE A 365 2.48 -8.85 2.78
C ILE A 365 1.81 -8.93 1.40
N THR A 366 1.43 -10.12 0.93
CA THR A 366 0.71 -10.26 -0.35
C THR A 366 -0.70 -9.69 -0.34
N ARG A 367 -1.27 -9.39 0.84
CA ARG A 367 -2.58 -8.68 0.91
C ARG A 367 -2.46 -7.22 0.51
N TYR A 368 -1.28 -6.63 0.74
CA TYR A 368 -0.96 -5.28 0.28
C TYR A 368 -0.89 -5.21 -1.26
N ASN A 369 -0.22 -6.17 -1.86
CA ASN A 369 -0.15 -6.35 -3.30
C ASN A 369 -0.04 -7.84 -3.64
N HIS A 370 -0.97 -8.36 -4.44
CA HIS A 370 -1.13 -9.77 -4.78
C HIS A 370 0.00 -10.26 -5.72
N SER A 371 1.24 -10.19 -5.27
CA SER A 371 2.43 -10.60 -6.04
C SER A 371 3.50 -11.23 -5.16
N THR A 372 3.94 -12.42 -5.52
CA THR A 372 5.08 -13.10 -4.88
C THR A 372 6.36 -12.26 -4.97
N HIS A 373 6.62 -11.65 -6.13
CA HIS A 373 7.79 -10.78 -6.33
C HIS A 373 7.74 -9.54 -5.45
N TYR A 374 6.56 -8.91 -5.34
CA TYR A 374 6.36 -7.75 -4.47
C TYR A 374 6.66 -8.09 -3.01
N ALA A 375 6.02 -9.14 -2.49
CA ALA A 375 6.19 -9.52 -1.09
C ALA A 375 7.64 -9.90 -0.76
N MET A 376 8.33 -10.57 -1.69
CA MET A 376 9.74 -10.87 -1.54
C MET A 376 10.63 -9.62 -1.62
N ALA A 377 10.33 -8.65 -2.47
CA ALA A 377 11.06 -7.38 -2.55
C ALA A 377 10.90 -6.57 -1.26
N VAL A 378 9.67 -6.49 -0.72
CA VAL A 378 9.41 -5.88 0.60
C VAL A 378 10.25 -6.56 1.68
N HIS A 379 10.23 -7.91 1.74
CA HIS A 379 11.01 -8.66 2.72
C HIS A 379 12.51 -8.39 2.59
N GLN A 380 13.07 -8.50 1.39
CA GLN A 380 14.52 -8.33 1.19
C GLN A 380 14.96 -6.88 1.44
N LEU A 381 14.15 -5.88 1.06
CA LEU A 381 14.42 -4.49 1.38
C LEU A 381 14.37 -4.26 2.90
N ALA A 382 13.34 -4.77 3.57
CA ALA A 382 13.22 -4.71 5.03
C ALA A 382 14.47 -5.25 5.73
N GLN A 383 14.94 -6.44 5.33
CA GLN A 383 16.14 -7.05 5.90
C GLN A 383 17.42 -6.27 5.59
N ALA A 384 17.54 -5.68 4.41
CA ALA A 384 18.69 -4.85 4.04
C ALA A 384 18.74 -3.55 4.87
N ILE A 385 17.59 -2.91 5.09
CA ILE A 385 17.48 -1.70 5.94
C ILE A 385 17.83 -2.05 7.39
N LYS A 386 17.23 -3.12 7.94
CA LYS A 386 17.48 -3.59 9.30
C LYS A 386 18.98 -3.80 9.55
N ARG A 387 19.61 -4.57 8.69
CA ARG A 387 21.05 -4.86 8.78
C ARG A 387 21.88 -3.58 8.78
N ARG A 388 21.65 -2.70 7.80
CA ARG A 388 22.38 -1.42 7.67
C ARG A 388 22.12 -0.48 8.86
N TYR A 389 20.89 -0.46 9.39
CA TYR A 389 20.56 0.36 10.55
C TYR A 389 21.37 -0.09 11.79
N PHE A 390 21.36 -1.38 12.12
CA PHE A 390 22.07 -1.88 13.30
C PHE A 390 23.60 -1.84 13.15
N GLU A 391 24.15 -2.10 11.96
CA GLU A 391 25.58 -1.88 11.68
C GLU A 391 25.98 -0.42 11.95
N SER A 392 25.14 0.52 11.55
CA SER A 392 25.42 1.95 11.76
C SER A 392 25.26 2.41 13.21
N VAL A 393 24.45 1.74 14.01
CA VAL A 393 24.34 2.01 15.47
C VAL A 393 25.53 1.43 16.21
N ALA A 394 25.98 0.23 15.84
CA ALA A 394 27.15 -0.40 16.44
C ALA A 394 28.47 0.38 16.22
N LEU A 395 28.55 1.16 15.13
CA LEU A 395 29.72 2.01 14.86
C LEU A 395 29.73 3.32 15.66
N LEU A 396 28.64 3.66 16.35
CA LEU A 396 28.48 4.89 17.15
C LEU A 396 28.67 4.63 18.66
N GLN A 397 28.78 3.37 19.05
CA GLN A 397 29.10 2.89 20.41
C GLN A 397 30.59 2.59 20.56
#